data_060bb48e3218425c6b3f219ac3cbba87
#
_entry.id   060bb48e3218425c6b3f219ac3cbba87
#
_cell.length_a   1.000
_cell.length_b   1.000
_cell.length_c   1.000
_cell.angle_alpha   90.00
_cell.angle_beta   90.00
_cell.angle_gamma   90.00
#
_symmetry.space_group_name_H-M   'P 1'
#
loop_
_entity.id
_entity.type
_entity.pdbx_description
1 polymer ?
#
loop_
_entity_poly.entity_id
_entity_poly.type
_entity_poly.pdbx_seq_one_letter_code
_entity_poly.pdbx_strand_id
1 'polypeptide(L)'
;MNINIPIHGECHMQTRCSKFATCPITIFHKIISGKWKILILWYLTNKPLRFSELKRKLPDVTQKMLTNQLRALEEDKLINRKVYPVVPPKVEYSLSDIGKEMIPVLESMYNFGISYNKNTAE
;
A
#
# COMPACT_ATOMS: atom_id res chain seq x y z
N MET A 1 -14.79 -14.28 -2.78
CA MET A 1 -14.38 -14.60 -3.13
C MET A 1 -14.15 -15.36 -3.83
N ASN A 2 -14.08 -15.53 -4.19
CA ASN A 2 -13.86 -16.32 -4.75
C ASN A 2 -12.95 -16.47 -5.26
N ILE A 3 -12.40 -16.29 -5.07
CA ILE A 3 -11.58 -16.40 -5.36
C ILE A 3 -11.27 -17.17 -6.13
N ASN A 4 -11.55 -17.54 -6.64
CA ASN A 4 -11.47 -18.29 -7.27
C ASN A 4 -10.81 -18.86 -7.57
N ILE A 5 -10.82 -18.47 -6.97
CA ILE A 5 -10.37 -19.31 -6.96
C ILE A 5 -9.60 -20.11 -7.89
N PRO A 6 -9.88 -20.31 -9.00
CA PRO A 6 -9.09 -21.00 -9.99
C PRO A 6 -7.67 -20.54 -10.01
N ILE A 7 -7.56 -19.28 -9.84
CA ILE A 7 -6.26 -18.69 -9.75
C ILE A 7 -5.49 -19.29 -8.61
N HIS A 8 -6.23 -19.54 -7.53
CA HIS A 8 -5.61 -20.18 -6.40
C HIS A 8 -5.09 -21.54 -6.77
N GLY A 9 -5.91 -22.29 -7.47
CA GLY A 9 -5.51 -23.61 -7.85
C GLY A 9 -4.22 -23.62 -8.57
N GLU A 10 -3.96 -22.58 -9.33
CA GLU A 10 -2.73 -22.53 -10.08
C GLU A 10 -1.57 -22.03 -9.30
N CYS A 11 -1.80 -21.09 -8.42
CA CYS A 11 -0.71 -20.40 -7.80
C CYS A 11 -0.32 -20.94 -6.45
N HIS A 12 -1.25 -21.53 -5.74
CA HIS A 12 -0.92 -21.96 -4.40
C HIS A 12 0.02 -23.15 -4.38
N MET A 13 0.16 -23.83 -5.47
CA MET A 13 1.16 -24.89 -5.53
C MET A 13 2.51 -24.27 -5.82
N GLN A 14 3.48 -24.71 -5.11
CA GLN A 14 4.82 -24.16 -5.24
C GLN A 14 5.33 -24.24 -6.66
N THR A 15 5.02 -25.32 -7.32
CA THR A 15 5.50 -25.48 -8.68
C THR A 15 4.85 -24.51 -9.64
N ARG A 16 3.63 -24.11 -9.33
CA ARG A 16 2.93 -23.17 -10.18
C ARG A 16 3.49 -21.79 -10.08
N CYS A 17 4.02 -21.47 -8.96
CA CYS A 17 4.55 -20.13 -8.76
C CYS A 17 5.92 -19.95 -9.39
N SER A 18 6.35 -20.91 -10.18
CA SER A 18 7.57 -20.73 -10.94
C SER A 18 7.44 -19.58 -11.92
N LYS A 19 6.22 -19.21 -12.28
CA LYS A 19 6.01 -18.06 -13.14
C LYS A 19 5.78 -16.83 -12.28
N PHE A 20 6.81 -16.39 -11.63
CA PHE A 20 6.71 -15.31 -10.68
C PHE A 20 6.08 -14.05 -11.26
N ALA A 21 6.37 -13.75 -12.51
CA ALA A 21 5.90 -12.50 -13.08
C ALA A 21 4.38 -12.41 -13.13
N THR A 22 3.69 -13.56 -13.14
CA THR A 22 2.24 -13.58 -13.27
C THR A 22 1.53 -14.07 -12.02
N CYS A 23 2.27 -14.50 -11.01
CA CYS A 23 1.65 -14.96 -9.76
C CYS A 23 1.05 -13.78 -9.02
N PRO A 24 -0.24 -13.84 -8.65
CA PRO A 24 -0.87 -12.70 -7.95
C PRO A 24 -0.16 -12.28 -6.67
N ILE A 25 0.36 -13.23 -5.91
CA ILE A 25 1.09 -12.89 -4.69
C ILE A 25 2.39 -12.19 -5.04
N THR A 26 3.06 -12.62 -6.09
CA THR A 26 4.29 -11.97 -6.54
C THR A 26 4.01 -10.55 -7.02
N ILE A 27 2.91 -10.37 -7.75
CA ILE A 27 2.52 -9.05 -8.21
C ILE A 27 2.28 -8.14 -7.01
N PHE A 28 1.52 -8.61 -6.04
CA PHE A 28 1.24 -7.84 -4.85
C PHE A 28 2.53 -7.48 -4.12
N HIS A 29 3.40 -8.46 -3.92
CA HIS A 29 4.66 -8.24 -3.23
C HIS A 29 5.49 -7.17 -3.93
N LYS A 30 5.48 -7.19 -5.25
CA LYS A 30 6.27 -6.24 -6.02
C LYS A 30 5.79 -4.81 -5.84
N ILE A 31 4.47 -4.61 -5.87
CA ILE A 31 3.95 -3.24 -5.81
C ILE A 31 3.98 -2.66 -4.40
N ILE A 32 4.05 -3.49 -3.38
CA ILE A 32 4.11 -2.99 -2.01
C ILE A 32 5.49 -3.09 -1.38
N SER A 33 6.48 -3.56 -2.14
CA SER A 33 7.82 -3.71 -1.58
C SER A 33 8.36 -2.35 -1.17
N GLY A 34 9.08 -2.35 -0.04
CA GLY A 34 9.57 -1.12 0.51
C GLY A 34 9.01 -0.94 1.91
N LYS A 35 9.81 -0.33 2.75
CA LYS A 35 9.49 -0.24 4.16
C LYS A 35 8.25 0.61 4.46
N TRP A 36 8.02 1.64 3.66
CA TRP A 36 7.05 2.66 4.03
C TRP A 36 5.75 2.62 3.24
N LYS A 37 5.69 1.86 2.14
CA LYS A 37 4.52 1.92 1.25
C LYS A 37 3.23 1.49 1.92
N ILE A 38 3.28 0.41 2.68
CA ILE A 38 2.07 -0.07 3.36
C ILE A 38 1.57 0.97 4.36
N LEU A 39 2.49 1.59 5.08
CA LEU A 39 2.10 2.61 6.05
C LEU A 39 1.50 3.83 5.37
N ILE A 40 2.07 4.24 4.25
CA ILE A 40 1.50 5.35 3.49
C ILE A 40 0.08 5.05 3.07
N LEU A 41 -0.12 3.86 2.49
CA LEU A 41 -1.45 3.45 2.06
C LEU A 41 -2.42 3.41 3.23
N TRP A 42 -1.96 2.91 4.36
CA TRP A 42 -2.79 2.83 5.55
C TRP A 42 -3.28 4.21 5.99
N TYR A 43 -2.38 5.18 6.02
CA TYR A 43 -2.78 6.51 6.44
C TYR A 43 -3.70 7.20 5.43
N LEU A 44 -3.65 6.78 4.17
CA LEU A 44 -4.51 7.35 3.15
C LEU A 44 -5.91 6.72 3.11
N THR A 45 -6.16 5.68 3.89
CA THR A 45 -7.47 5.02 3.85
C THR A 45 -8.60 5.92 4.31
N ASN A 46 -8.33 6.85 5.21
CA ASN A 46 -9.40 7.67 5.79
C ASN A 46 -9.70 8.91 4.95
N LYS A 47 -8.68 9.55 4.45
CA LYS A 47 -8.88 10.79 3.70
C LYS A 47 -7.61 11.13 2.94
N PRO A 48 -7.74 12.02 1.95
CA PRO A 48 -6.54 12.53 1.28
C PRO A 48 -5.65 13.28 2.26
N LEU A 49 -4.35 13.19 2.04
CA LEU A 49 -3.37 13.85 2.90
C LEU A 49 -2.35 14.58 2.05
N ARG A 50 -1.84 15.66 2.59
CA ARG A 50 -0.74 16.40 1.99
C ARG A 50 0.58 15.77 2.37
N PHE A 51 1.62 16.13 1.61
CA PHE A 51 2.96 15.65 1.90
C PHE A 51 3.37 15.92 3.35
N SER A 52 3.12 17.13 3.83
CA SER A 52 3.52 17.50 5.18
C SER A 52 2.76 16.70 6.23
N GLU A 53 1.50 16.36 5.95
CA GLU A 53 0.72 15.55 6.86
C GLU A 53 1.24 14.13 6.94
N LEU A 54 1.60 13.56 5.79
CA LEU A 54 2.20 12.23 5.75
C LEU A 54 3.54 12.22 6.48
N LYS A 55 4.35 13.24 6.24
CA LYS A 55 5.64 13.33 6.90
C LYS A 55 5.49 13.39 8.41
N ARG A 56 4.46 14.08 8.88
CA ARG A 56 4.21 14.18 10.32
C ARG A 56 3.83 12.85 10.92
N LYS A 57 3.07 12.06 10.16
CA LYS A 57 2.65 10.73 10.63
C LYS A 57 3.77 9.71 10.54
N LEU A 58 4.79 9.98 9.74
CA LEU A 58 5.92 9.07 9.53
C LEU A 58 7.22 9.83 9.83
N PRO A 59 7.45 10.16 11.10
CA PRO A 59 8.59 11.03 11.43
C PRO A 59 9.94 10.43 11.10
N ASP A 60 10.05 9.10 11.05
CA ASP A 60 11.32 8.45 10.79
C ASP A 60 11.68 8.37 9.32
N VAL A 61 10.75 8.66 8.43
CA VAL A 61 11.04 8.63 7.01
C VAL A 61 11.64 9.98 6.61
N THR A 62 12.68 9.95 5.79
CA THR A 62 13.24 11.20 5.28
C THR A 62 12.36 11.75 4.17
N GLN A 63 12.51 13.05 3.92
CA GLN A 63 11.75 13.69 2.85
C GLN A 63 12.02 13.01 1.51
N LYS A 64 13.28 12.66 1.25
CA LYS A 64 13.65 11.99 0.02
C LYS A 64 12.99 10.61 -0.09
N MET A 65 13.02 9.85 0.98
CA MET A 65 12.41 8.53 0.98
C MET A 65 10.91 8.61 0.76
N LEU A 66 10.27 9.56 1.44
CA LEU A 66 8.82 9.71 1.28
C LEU A 66 8.47 10.09 -0.15
N THR A 67 9.23 11.03 -0.72
CA THR A 67 9.02 11.44 -2.10
C THR A 67 9.15 10.24 -3.04
N ASN A 68 10.20 9.44 -2.85
CA ASN A 68 10.43 8.27 -3.71
C ASN A 68 9.32 7.24 -3.57
N GLN A 69 8.86 7.01 -2.35
CA GLN A 69 7.79 6.05 -2.13
C GLN A 69 6.47 6.51 -2.74
N LEU A 70 6.18 7.79 -2.60
CA LEU A 70 4.95 8.34 -3.19
C LEU A 70 4.99 8.27 -4.72
N ARG A 71 6.14 8.53 -5.31
CA ARG A 71 6.28 8.41 -6.75
C ARG A 71 6.06 6.97 -7.21
N ALA A 72 6.62 6.02 -6.49
CA ALA A 72 6.46 4.62 -6.84
C ALA A 72 5.00 4.20 -6.74
N LEU A 73 4.32 4.62 -5.68
CA LEU A 73 2.91 4.30 -5.52
C LEU A 73 2.05 4.93 -6.61
N GLU A 74 2.39 6.12 -7.01
CA GLU A 74 1.69 6.79 -8.09
C GLU A 74 1.92 6.09 -9.42
N GLU A 75 3.14 5.69 -9.69
CA GLU A 75 3.48 4.97 -10.91
C GLU A 75 2.76 3.63 -10.99
N ASP A 76 2.59 2.98 -9.86
CA ASP A 76 1.86 1.72 -9.78
C ASP A 76 0.34 1.94 -9.73
N LYS A 77 -0.08 3.19 -9.83
CA LYS A 77 -1.50 3.57 -9.93
C LYS A 77 -2.30 3.27 -8.67
N LEU A 78 -1.63 3.18 -7.55
CA LEU A 78 -2.30 2.95 -6.27
C LEU A 78 -2.77 4.24 -5.61
N ILE A 79 -2.12 5.34 -5.92
CA ILE A 79 -2.51 6.63 -5.38
C ILE A 79 -2.60 7.65 -6.48
N ASN A 80 -3.39 8.68 -6.22
CA ASN A 80 -3.52 9.83 -7.10
C ASN A 80 -2.81 11.02 -6.45
N ARG A 81 -2.24 11.85 -7.29
CA ARG A 81 -1.59 13.07 -6.86
C ARG A 81 -2.33 14.23 -7.50
N LYS A 82 -2.88 15.11 -6.68
CA LYS A 82 -3.64 16.25 -7.18
C LYS A 82 -2.95 17.54 -6.79
N VAL A 83 -2.69 18.37 -7.78
CA VAL A 83 -2.07 19.66 -7.56
C VAL A 83 -3.14 20.73 -7.65
N TYR A 84 -3.23 21.58 -6.63
CA TYR A 84 -4.17 22.68 -6.62
C TYR A 84 -3.43 23.95 -7.02
N PRO A 85 -3.97 24.69 -8.00
CA PRO A 85 -3.30 25.89 -8.48
C PRO A 85 -3.57 27.08 -7.58
N VAL A 86 -3.09 27.01 -6.38
CA VAL A 86 -3.21 28.08 -5.40
C VAL A 86 -1.83 28.55 -5.01
N VAL A 87 -1.74 29.62 -4.24
CA VAL A 87 -0.46 30.17 -3.82
C VAL A 87 -0.43 30.14 -2.30
N PRO A 88 0.49 29.40 -1.70
CA PRO A 88 1.44 28.46 -2.33
C PRO A 88 0.77 27.21 -2.88
N PRO A 89 1.39 26.52 -3.82
CA PRO A 89 0.80 25.32 -4.40
C PRO A 89 0.51 24.27 -3.35
N LYS A 90 -0.58 23.58 -3.55
CA LYS A 90 -1.02 22.55 -2.64
C LYS A 90 -1.07 21.22 -3.39
N VAL A 91 -0.45 20.19 -2.83
CA VAL A 91 -0.46 18.86 -3.42
C VAL A 91 -1.09 17.89 -2.43
N GLU A 92 -2.07 17.15 -2.91
CA GLU A 92 -2.78 16.16 -2.10
C GLU A 92 -2.62 14.78 -2.69
N TYR A 93 -2.45 13.80 -1.82
CA TYR A 93 -2.39 12.39 -2.21
C TYR A 93 -3.62 11.68 -1.71
N SER A 94 -4.14 10.78 -2.52
CA SER A 94 -5.31 9.99 -2.14
C SER A 94 -5.22 8.63 -2.80
N LEU A 95 -5.96 7.67 -2.26
CA LEU A 95 -6.02 6.35 -2.88
C LEU A 95 -6.78 6.43 -4.19
N SER A 96 -6.26 5.76 -5.20
CA SER A 96 -6.98 5.59 -6.46
C SER A 96 -8.10 4.57 -6.27
N ASP A 97 -8.91 4.36 -7.31
CA ASP A 97 -9.95 3.35 -7.23
C ASP A 97 -9.37 1.98 -6.96
N ILE A 98 -8.29 1.63 -7.66
CA ILE A 98 -7.68 0.33 -7.42
C ILE A 98 -6.95 0.31 -6.08
N GLY A 99 -6.42 1.44 -5.65
CA GLY A 99 -5.79 1.54 -4.34
C GLY A 99 -6.79 1.29 -3.23
N LYS A 100 -8.04 1.68 -3.42
CA LYS A 100 -9.08 1.45 -2.42
C LYS A 100 -9.39 -0.03 -2.24
N GLU A 101 -9.08 -0.84 -3.23
CA GLU A 101 -9.25 -2.28 -3.09
C GLU A 101 -8.27 -2.87 -2.09
N MET A 102 -7.23 -2.13 -1.76
CA MET A 102 -6.30 -2.55 -0.72
C MET A 102 -6.84 -2.35 0.69
N ILE A 103 -7.90 -1.58 0.85
CA ILE A 103 -8.37 -1.26 2.20
C ILE A 103 -8.71 -2.51 3.01
N PRO A 104 -9.48 -3.48 2.48
CA PRO A 104 -9.72 -4.69 3.28
C PRO A 104 -8.45 -5.48 3.57
N VAL A 105 -7.48 -5.44 2.65
CA VAL A 105 -6.19 -6.11 2.90
C VAL A 105 -5.47 -5.43 4.06
N LEU A 106 -5.42 -4.11 4.03
CA LEU A 106 -4.75 -3.35 5.09
C LEU A 106 -5.43 -3.55 6.43
N GLU A 107 -6.75 -3.61 6.43
CA GLU A 107 -7.50 -3.87 7.66
C GLU A 107 -7.19 -5.25 8.21
N SER A 108 -7.07 -6.24 7.35
CA SER A 108 -6.69 -7.57 7.78
C SER A 108 -5.28 -7.58 8.36
N MET A 109 -4.38 -6.84 7.76
CA MET A 109 -3.02 -6.72 8.28
C MET A 109 -3.01 -6.05 9.65
N TYR A 110 -3.82 -5.03 9.80
CA TYR A 110 -3.94 -4.33 11.07
C TYR A 110 -4.44 -5.29 12.16
N ASN A 111 -5.48 -6.05 11.85
CA ASN A 111 -6.03 -7.00 12.79
C ASN A 111 -5.04 -8.11 13.12
N PHE A 112 -4.31 -8.57 12.13
CA PHE A 112 -3.28 -9.57 12.38
C PHE A 112 -2.20 -9.00 13.31
N GLY A 113 -1.82 -7.73 13.11
CA GLY A 113 -0.83 -7.10 13.97
C GLY A 113 -1.28 -7.05 15.41
N ILE A 114 -2.54 -6.73 15.64
CA ILE A 114 -3.09 -6.72 16.98
C ILE A 114 -3.03 -8.12 17.59
N SER A 115 -3.48 -9.10 16.84
CA SER A 115 -3.51 -10.48 17.31
C SER A 115 -2.12 -10.99 17.62
N TYR A 116 -1.18 -10.69 16.73
CA TYR A 116 0.19 -11.11 16.92
C TYR A 116 0.79 -10.52 18.19
N ASN A 117 0.59 -9.24 18.38
CA ASN A 117 1.10 -8.55 19.56
C ASN A 117 0.53 -9.11 20.84
N LYS A 118 -0.75 -9.42 20.81
CA LYS A 118 -1.45 -9.96 21.96
C LYS A 118 -0.91 -11.33 22.36
N ASN A 119 -0.59 -12.15 21.36
CA ASN A 119 -0.19 -13.53 21.61
C ASN A 119 1.31 -13.70 21.84
N THR A 120 2.09 -12.68 21.50
CA THR A 120 3.55 -12.76 21.68
C THR A 120 4.11 -11.78 22.68
N ALA A 121 3.29 -10.86 23.18
CA ALA A 121 3.74 -9.88 24.15
C ALA A 121 4.08 -10.55 25.48
N GLU A 122 5.09 -10.04 26.13
CA GLU A 122 5.50 -10.53 27.45
C GLU A 122 4.93 -9.65 28.57
#